data_d73a32a40eafb9c8292b74b12b878721
#
_entry.id   d73a32a40eafb9c8292b74b12b878721
#
_cell.length_a   1.000
_cell.length_b   1.000
_cell.length_c   1.000
_cell.angle_alpha   90.00
_cell.angle_beta   90.00
_cell.angle_gamma   90.00
#
_symmetry.space_group_name_H-M   'P 1'
#
loop_
_entity.id
_entity.type
_entity.pdbx_description
1 polymer ?
#
loop_
_entity_poly.entity_id
_entity_poly.type
_entity_poly.pdbx_seq_one_letter_code
_entity_poly.pdbx_strand_id
1 'polypeptide(L)'
;MITGDHADTALAIARQLGIAKRREECMTGAQLETLDEGALEERIGSVSVFARVSPEHKVRIVRALKRAGCVTAMTGDGVNDAPALKSADIGIAMGKGGTDVARQAADMILTDDNFATIERAIEEGRGIYENIRKSILFLLSSNLGEILTMFAAVAIGIPAPLGAGHILWINLITDSLPALALGMDGNDRENLMRQPPRRTGESLFAGGGWFCMVFYGSLIAAVTLGAFFSRQELLRAQTYAFTVLGLSELFHAVGMRSLTGSAFSRSLGKNPLMLAAVLVGILMQVAVTEIPFLMKLLHTVRLRPAEWLALLLLSATPLLVHELLAFLLRKRR
;
A
#
# COMPACT_ATOMS: atom_id res chain seq x y z
N MET A 1 -5.33 -22.24 -18.70
CA MET A 1 -5.44 -22.01 -20.15
C MET A 1 -6.84 -22.35 -20.61
N ILE A 2 -7.50 -21.46 -21.35
CA ILE A 2 -8.87 -21.66 -21.86
C ILE A 2 -8.81 -21.54 -23.39
N THR A 3 -9.25 -22.56 -24.12
CA THR A 3 -9.15 -22.60 -25.60
C THR A 3 -10.32 -23.32 -26.25
N GLY A 4 -10.61 -22.95 -27.48
CA GLY A 4 -11.53 -23.69 -28.37
C GLY A 4 -10.92 -24.96 -29.00
N ASP A 5 -9.60 -25.16 -28.88
CA ASP A 5 -8.88 -26.27 -29.47
C ASP A 5 -9.23 -27.63 -28.83
N HIS A 6 -8.84 -28.70 -29.55
CA HIS A 6 -8.99 -30.07 -29.03
C HIS A 6 -8.15 -30.29 -27.77
N ALA A 7 -8.65 -31.13 -26.84
CA ALA A 7 -8.01 -31.37 -25.54
C ALA A 7 -6.56 -31.85 -25.66
N ASP A 8 -6.24 -32.70 -26.63
CA ASP A 8 -4.87 -33.22 -26.80
C ASP A 8 -3.91 -32.12 -27.29
N THR A 9 -4.35 -31.23 -28.17
CA THR A 9 -3.58 -30.06 -28.63
C THR A 9 -3.38 -29.09 -27.53
N ALA A 10 -4.45 -28.73 -26.78
CA ALA A 10 -4.40 -27.83 -25.65
C ALA A 10 -3.44 -28.35 -24.55
N LEU A 11 -3.50 -29.66 -24.24
CA LEU A 11 -2.62 -30.27 -23.25
C LEU A 11 -1.16 -30.32 -23.72
N ALA A 12 -0.90 -30.56 -25.00
CA ALA A 12 0.46 -30.53 -25.56
C ALA A 12 1.10 -29.13 -25.40
N ILE A 13 0.35 -28.08 -25.77
CA ILE A 13 0.79 -26.70 -25.60
C ILE A 13 0.98 -26.37 -24.12
N ALA A 14 0.03 -26.74 -23.25
CA ALA A 14 0.09 -26.50 -21.82
C ALA A 14 1.29 -27.18 -21.14
N ARG A 15 1.69 -28.37 -21.62
CA ARG A 15 2.91 -29.05 -21.15
C ARG A 15 4.17 -28.33 -21.56
N GLN A 16 4.25 -27.83 -22.79
CA GLN A 16 5.40 -27.04 -23.25
C GLN A 16 5.56 -25.75 -22.45
N LEU A 17 4.45 -25.13 -22.05
CA LEU A 17 4.42 -23.92 -21.26
C LEU A 17 4.53 -24.17 -19.74
N GLY A 18 4.53 -25.44 -19.29
CA GLY A 18 4.57 -25.78 -17.87
C GLY A 18 3.26 -25.50 -17.11
N ILE A 19 2.16 -25.25 -17.81
CA ILE A 19 0.84 -24.95 -17.21
C ILE A 19 0.18 -26.21 -16.66
N ALA A 20 0.31 -27.35 -17.36
CA ALA A 20 -0.22 -28.64 -16.93
C ALA A 20 0.80 -29.76 -17.20
N LYS A 21 0.77 -30.82 -16.38
CA LYS A 21 1.65 -31.99 -16.52
C LYS A 21 0.84 -33.25 -16.84
N ARG A 22 -0.34 -33.36 -16.27
CA ARG A 22 -1.18 -34.56 -16.33
C ARG A 22 -2.47 -34.31 -17.12
N ARG A 23 -3.07 -35.42 -17.61
CA ARG A 23 -4.32 -35.33 -18.38
C ARG A 23 -5.52 -34.92 -17.50
N GLU A 24 -5.48 -35.27 -16.22
CA GLU A 24 -6.52 -34.97 -15.24
C GLU A 24 -6.63 -33.44 -14.97
N GLU A 25 -5.59 -32.67 -15.28
CA GLU A 25 -5.56 -31.22 -15.19
C GLU A 25 -6.25 -30.53 -16.39
N CYS A 26 -6.75 -31.31 -17.35
CA CYS A 26 -7.48 -30.84 -18.53
C CYS A 26 -8.95 -31.28 -18.47
N MET A 27 -9.86 -30.30 -18.61
CA MET A 27 -11.31 -30.48 -18.65
C MET A 27 -11.85 -29.99 -20.01
N THR A 28 -12.75 -30.77 -20.62
CA THR A 28 -13.40 -30.34 -21.85
C THR A 28 -14.72 -29.61 -21.56
N GLY A 29 -15.21 -28.82 -22.54
CA GLY A 29 -16.52 -28.17 -22.46
C GLY A 29 -17.66 -29.15 -22.18
N ALA A 30 -17.66 -30.33 -22.82
CA ALA A 30 -18.64 -31.37 -22.56
C ALA A 30 -18.61 -31.91 -21.13
N GLN A 31 -17.43 -32.06 -20.53
CA GLN A 31 -17.29 -32.43 -19.13
C GLN A 31 -17.76 -31.31 -18.19
N LEU A 32 -17.48 -30.07 -18.55
CA LEU A 32 -17.93 -28.90 -17.81
C LEU A 32 -19.47 -28.81 -17.77
N GLU A 33 -20.15 -29.13 -18.87
CA GLU A 33 -21.61 -29.13 -18.93
C GLU A 33 -22.28 -30.17 -18.03
N THR A 34 -21.62 -31.27 -17.75
CA THR A 34 -22.14 -32.32 -16.85
C THR A 34 -22.00 -31.99 -15.38
N LEU A 35 -21.21 -30.99 -15.01
CA LEU A 35 -21.00 -30.58 -13.62
C LEU A 35 -22.03 -29.50 -13.25
N ASP A 36 -22.58 -29.60 -12.06
CA ASP A 36 -23.28 -28.49 -11.43
C ASP A 36 -22.28 -27.44 -10.90
N GLU A 37 -22.79 -26.31 -10.39
CA GLU A 37 -21.94 -25.21 -9.92
C GLU A 37 -21.09 -25.60 -8.72
N GLY A 38 -21.63 -26.40 -7.79
CA GLY A 38 -20.89 -26.86 -6.60
C GLY A 38 -19.75 -27.82 -6.94
N ALA A 39 -20.05 -28.82 -7.79
CA ALA A 39 -19.04 -29.78 -8.25
C ALA A 39 -17.95 -29.11 -9.09
N LEU A 40 -18.30 -28.06 -9.84
CA LEU A 40 -17.31 -27.28 -10.58
C LEU A 40 -16.39 -26.50 -9.60
N GLU A 41 -16.95 -25.87 -8.57
CA GLU A 41 -16.22 -25.09 -7.61
C GLU A 41 -15.20 -25.96 -6.82
N GLU A 42 -15.58 -27.18 -6.45
CA GLU A 42 -14.66 -28.13 -5.80
C GLU A 42 -13.50 -28.56 -6.70
N ARG A 43 -13.75 -28.69 -8.00
CA ARG A 43 -12.76 -29.19 -8.97
C ARG A 43 -11.93 -28.11 -9.63
N ILE A 44 -12.39 -26.84 -9.63
CA ILE A 44 -11.77 -25.75 -10.40
C ILE A 44 -10.30 -25.55 -10.05
N GLY A 45 -9.93 -25.72 -8.80
CA GLY A 45 -8.54 -25.58 -8.33
C GLY A 45 -7.57 -26.67 -8.81
N SER A 46 -8.09 -27.81 -9.29
CA SER A 46 -7.30 -28.92 -9.83
C SER A 46 -7.17 -28.92 -11.35
N VAL A 47 -7.91 -28.05 -12.04
CA VAL A 47 -7.95 -27.96 -13.51
C VAL A 47 -7.17 -26.74 -13.98
N SER A 48 -6.17 -26.96 -14.81
CA SER A 48 -5.32 -25.90 -15.37
C SER A 48 -5.63 -25.61 -16.85
N VAL A 49 -6.31 -26.53 -17.55
CA VAL A 49 -6.62 -26.43 -18.98
C VAL A 49 -8.08 -26.70 -19.23
N PHE A 50 -8.76 -25.79 -19.92
CA PHE A 50 -10.12 -25.95 -20.40
C PHE A 50 -10.12 -25.94 -21.90
N ALA A 51 -10.52 -27.06 -22.54
CA ALA A 51 -10.47 -27.29 -23.97
C ALA A 51 -11.88 -27.42 -24.57
N ARG A 52 -12.06 -27.01 -25.83
CA ARG A 52 -13.35 -27.01 -26.53
C ARG A 52 -14.46 -26.32 -25.77
N VAL A 53 -14.17 -25.13 -25.23
CA VAL A 53 -15.11 -24.35 -24.44
C VAL A 53 -15.86 -23.34 -25.30
N SER A 54 -17.14 -23.15 -24.99
CA SER A 54 -17.99 -22.09 -25.56
C SER A 54 -17.76 -20.76 -24.81
N PRO A 55 -18.24 -19.62 -25.32
CA PRO A 55 -18.22 -18.35 -24.62
C PRO A 55 -18.91 -18.42 -23.26
N GLU A 56 -20.00 -19.14 -23.12
CA GLU A 56 -20.73 -19.33 -21.86
C GLU A 56 -19.89 -20.09 -20.82
N HIS A 57 -19.15 -21.10 -21.29
CA HIS A 57 -18.22 -21.84 -20.45
C HIS A 57 -17.13 -20.92 -19.85
N LYS A 58 -16.62 -19.96 -20.65
CA LYS A 58 -15.62 -18.99 -20.15
C LYS A 58 -16.15 -18.18 -18.97
N VAL A 59 -17.38 -17.68 -19.07
CA VAL A 59 -18.03 -16.96 -17.96
C VAL A 59 -18.22 -17.85 -16.75
N ARG A 60 -18.62 -19.10 -16.95
CA ARG A 60 -18.86 -20.09 -15.89
C ARG A 60 -17.57 -20.42 -15.14
N ILE A 61 -16.46 -20.61 -15.86
CA ILE A 61 -15.12 -20.85 -15.29
C ILE A 61 -14.68 -19.66 -14.46
N VAL A 62 -14.79 -18.45 -14.99
CA VAL A 62 -14.42 -17.21 -14.27
C VAL A 62 -15.21 -17.09 -12.96
N ARG A 63 -16.54 -17.32 -13.02
CA ARG A 63 -17.39 -17.26 -11.81
C ARG A 63 -17.03 -18.33 -10.79
N ALA A 64 -16.71 -19.54 -11.22
CA ALA A 64 -16.29 -20.62 -10.31
C ALA A 64 -14.96 -20.29 -9.62
N LEU A 65 -13.98 -19.75 -10.33
CA LEU A 65 -12.71 -19.28 -9.76
C LEU A 65 -12.93 -18.16 -8.73
N LYS A 66 -13.82 -17.19 -9.02
CA LYS A 66 -14.16 -16.12 -8.08
C LYS A 66 -14.84 -16.64 -6.81
N ARG A 67 -15.76 -17.60 -6.94
CA ARG A 67 -16.40 -18.25 -5.77
C ARG A 67 -15.40 -19.04 -4.94
N ALA A 68 -14.41 -19.67 -5.58
CA ALA A 68 -13.28 -20.32 -4.89
C ALA A 68 -12.31 -19.33 -4.19
N GLY A 69 -12.60 -18.02 -4.23
CA GLY A 69 -11.80 -16.97 -3.58
C GLY A 69 -10.58 -16.51 -4.36
N CYS A 70 -10.48 -16.85 -5.65
CA CYS A 70 -9.41 -16.37 -6.51
C CYS A 70 -9.71 -14.96 -7.05
N VAL A 71 -8.69 -14.12 -7.14
CA VAL A 71 -8.73 -12.90 -7.98
C VAL A 71 -8.44 -13.33 -9.40
N THR A 72 -9.39 -13.11 -10.32
CA THR A 72 -9.32 -13.61 -11.68
C THR A 72 -9.00 -12.50 -12.68
N ALA A 73 -8.00 -12.75 -13.53
CA ALA A 73 -7.76 -11.98 -14.74
C ALA A 73 -8.16 -12.82 -15.98
N MET A 74 -8.92 -12.23 -16.87
CA MET A 74 -9.33 -12.89 -18.13
C MET A 74 -8.78 -12.12 -19.32
N THR A 75 -8.11 -12.83 -20.22
CA THR A 75 -7.64 -12.25 -21.50
C THR A 75 -8.55 -12.68 -22.65
N GLY A 76 -8.78 -11.78 -23.60
CA GLY A 76 -9.57 -12.08 -24.79
C GLY A 76 -9.37 -11.03 -25.88
N ASP A 77 -9.66 -11.42 -27.13
CA ASP A 77 -9.51 -10.59 -28.32
C ASP A 77 -10.81 -10.45 -29.12
N GLY A 78 -11.76 -11.37 -28.93
CA GLY A 78 -12.98 -11.47 -29.72
C GLY A 78 -14.24 -10.95 -29.01
N VAL A 79 -15.28 -10.76 -29.81
CA VAL A 79 -16.64 -10.43 -29.34
C VAL A 79 -17.16 -11.47 -28.35
N ASN A 80 -16.81 -12.73 -28.56
CA ASN A 80 -17.22 -13.88 -27.74
C ASN A 80 -16.57 -13.86 -26.34
N ASP A 81 -15.51 -13.11 -26.17
CA ASP A 81 -14.79 -12.99 -24.88
C ASP A 81 -15.36 -11.88 -23.99
N ALA A 82 -16.06 -10.91 -24.57
CA ALA A 82 -16.55 -9.74 -23.86
C ALA A 82 -17.35 -10.06 -22.59
N PRO A 83 -18.28 -11.05 -22.56
CA PRO A 83 -18.98 -11.41 -21.32
C PRO A 83 -18.04 -11.98 -20.25
N ALA A 84 -17.02 -12.74 -20.64
CA ALA A 84 -16.04 -13.31 -19.72
C ALA A 84 -15.06 -12.24 -19.20
N LEU A 85 -14.60 -11.32 -20.07
CA LEU A 85 -13.80 -10.16 -19.71
C LEU A 85 -14.52 -9.33 -18.65
N LYS A 86 -15.79 -9.01 -18.87
CA LYS A 86 -16.61 -8.22 -17.93
C LYS A 86 -16.93 -8.96 -16.62
N SER A 87 -16.90 -10.29 -16.61
CA SER A 87 -17.17 -11.11 -15.42
C SER A 87 -15.95 -11.31 -14.54
N ALA A 88 -14.74 -11.14 -15.07
CA ALA A 88 -13.48 -11.24 -14.35
C ALA A 88 -13.33 -10.07 -13.35
N ASP A 89 -12.35 -10.16 -12.44
CA ASP A 89 -11.96 -9.04 -11.61
C ASP A 89 -11.13 -8.03 -12.41
N ILE A 90 -10.39 -8.52 -13.41
CA ILE A 90 -9.67 -7.70 -14.38
C ILE A 90 -9.85 -8.34 -15.78
N GLY A 91 -10.60 -7.67 -16.66
CA GLY A 91 -10.68 -8.01 -18.07
C GLY A 91 -9.51 -7.38 -18.83
N ILE A 92 -8.83 -8.16 -19.68
CA ILE A 92 -7.66 -7.71 -20.44
C ILE A 92 -7.91 -7.99 -21.93
N ALA A 93 -7.97 -6.93 -22.75
CA ALA A 93 -8.14 -7.05 -24.19
C ALA A 93 -6.83 -6.82 -24.95
N MET A 94 -6.68 -7.50 -26.10
CA MET A 94 -5.62 -7.21 -27.04
C MET A 94 -5.86 -5.88 -27.74
N GLY A 95 -4.82 -5.05 -27.89
CA GLY A 95 -4.94 -3.71 -28.46
C GLY A 95 -4.92 -3.72 -29.99
N LYS A 96 -3.96 -4.43 -30.58
CA LYS A 96 -3.80 -4.54 -32.04
C LYS A 96 -4.72 -5.60 -32.66
N GLY A 97 -4.76 -6.80 -32.08
CA GLY A 97 -5.54 -7.93 -32.53
C GLY A 97 -6.96 -7.97 -32.01
N GLY A 98 -7.30 -7.18 -30.99
CA GLY A 98 -8.60 -7.21 -30.33
C GLY A 98 -9.69 -6.43 -31.08
N THR A 99 -10.94 -6.91 -30.96
CA THR A 99 -12.12 -6.21 -31.45
C THR A 99 -12.49 -5.02 -30.56
N ASP A 100 -13.21 -4.03 -31.10
CA ASP A 100 -13.71 -2.89 -30.30
C ASP A 100 -14.61 -3.35 -29.15
N VAL A 101 -15.38 -4.42 -29.36
CA VAL A 101 -16.25 -4.97 -28.31
C VAL A 101 -15.45 -5.55 -27.16
N ALA A 102 -14.37 -6.29 -27.46
CA ALA A 102 -13.47 -6.80 -26.41
C ALA A 102 -12.79 -5.65 -25.67
N ARG A 103 -12.29 -4.63 -26.39
CA ARG A 103 -11.66 -3.45 -25.79
C ARG A 103 -12.60 -2.65 -24.87
N GLN A 104 -13.87 -2.50 -25.26
CA GLN A 104 -14.89 -1.82 -24.45
C GLN A 104 -15.32 -2.62 -23.21
N ALA A 105 -15.19 -3.95 -23.26
CA ALA A 105 -15.53 -4.82 -22.15
C ALA A 105 -14.40 -5.03 -21.14
N ALA A 106 -13.18 -4.65 -21.49
CA ALA A 106 -11.97 -4.87 -20.70
C ALA A 106 -11.63 -3.66 -19.80
N ASP A 107 -11.00 -3.94 -18.66
CA ASP A 107 -10.44 -2.93 -17.75
C ASP A 107 -9.04 -2.48 -18.18
N MET A 108 -8.32 -3.33 -18.91
CA MET A 108 -6.97 -3.10 -19.40
C MET A 108 -6.87 -3.47 -20.89
N ILE A 109 -6.10 -2.67 -21.65
CA ILE A 109 -5.81 -2.92 -23.06
C ILE A 109 -4.30 -3.06 -23.24
N LEU A 110 -3.86 -4.20 -23.76
CA LEU A 110 -2.45 -4.46 -24.10
C LEU A 110 -2.13 -3.85 -25.46
N THR A 111 -1.52 -2.69 -25.48
CA THR A 111 -1.19 -1.96 -26.72
C THR A 111 -0.15 -2.68 -27.59
N ASP A 112 0.65 -3.54 -26.99
CA ASP A 112 1.69 -4.33 -27.64
C ASP A 112 1.29 -5.80 -27.92
N ASP A 113 0.12 -6.24 -27.46
CA ASP A 113 -0.40 -7.61 -27.50
C ASP A 113 0.57 -8.64 -26.85
N ASN A 114 1.39 -8.20 -25.90
CA ASN A 114 2.42 -9.01 -25.28
C ASN A 114 2.00 -9.47 -23.87
N PHE A 115 1.91 -10.77 -23.64
CA PHE A 115 1.58 -11.35 -22.33
C PHE A 115 2.58 -10.98 -21.22
N ALA A 116 3.85 -10.72 -21.54
CA ALA A 116 4.83 -10.26 -20.57
C ALA A 116 4.45 -8.89 -19.95
N THR A 117 3.67 -8.09 -20.67
CA THR A 117 3.14 -6.81 -20.17
C THR A 117 2.09 -7.03 -19.09
N ILE A 118 1.38 -8.15 -19.06
CA ILE A 118 0.45 -8.52 -17.97
C ILE A 118 1.23 -8.75 -16.69
N GLU A 119 2.35 -9.47 -16.74
CA GLU A 119 3.20 -9.70 -15.57
C GLU A 119 3.69 -8.37 -14.97
N ARG A 120 4.16 -7.46 -15.84
CA ARG A 120 4.56 -6.11 -15.39
C ARG A 120 3.40 -5.32 -14.78
N ALA A 121 2.21 -5.43 -15.35
CA ALA A 121 1.02 -4.77 -14.82
C ALA A 121 0.63 -5.30 -13.43
N ILE A 122 0.73 -6.63 -13.22
CA ILE A 122 0.51 -7.24 -11.90
C ILE A 122 1.56 -6.75 -10.90
N GLU A 123 2.83 -6.70 -11.32
CA GLU A 123 3.94 -6.21 -10.50
C GLU A 123 3.71 -4.75 -10.07
N GLU A 124 3.39 -3.87 -11.01
CA GLU A 124 3.11 -2.45 -10.73
C GLU A 124 1.85 -2.31 -9.85
N GLY A 125 0.77 -3.03 -10.13
CA GLY A 125 -0.44 -3.02 -9.32
C GLY A 125 -0.21 -3.44 -7.87
N ARG A 126 0.59 -4.48 -7.64
CA ARG A 126 1.02 -4.89 -6.29
C ARG A 126 1.85 -3.81 -5.60
N GLY A 127 2.74 -3.16 -6.37
CA GLY A 127 3.56 -2.05 -5.89
C GLY A 127 2.72 -0.84 -5.47
N ILE A 128 1.77 -0.45 -6.31
CA ILE A 128 0.85 0.66 -6.03
C ILE A 128 0.05 0.37 -4.75
N TYR A 129 -0.49 -0.85 -4.61
CA TYR A 129 -1.24 -1.23 -3.43
C TYR A 129 -0.40 -1.13 -2.15
N GLU A 130 0.86 -1.63 -2.16
CA GLU A 130 1.77 -1.51 -1.01
C GLU A 130 2.07 -0.04 -0.67
N ASN A 131 2.24 0.80 -1.66
CA ASN A 131 2.49 2.22 -1.44
C ASN A 131 1.27 2.94 -0.86
N ILE A 132 0.06 2.66 -1.38
CA ILE A 132 -1.20 3.16 -0.81
C ILE A 132 -1.32 2.72 0.64
N ARG A 133 -1.05 1.45 0.93
CA ARG A 133 -1.10 0.90 2.29
C ARG A 133 -0.14 1.61 3.24
N LYS A 134 1.11 1.84 2.82
CA LYS A 134 2.10 2.60 3.62
C LYS A 134 1.63 4.02 3.91
N SER A 135 1.12 4.72 2.89
CA SER A 135 0.59 6.09 3.03
C SER A 135 -0.59 6.14 4.00
N ILE A 136 -1.54 5.21 3.88
CA ILE A 136 -2.70 5.13 4.77
C ILE A 136 -2.27 4.83 6.21
N LEU A 137 -1.39 3.85 6.42
CA LEU A 137 -0.92 3.51 7.77
C LEU A 137 -0.10 4.64 8.38
N PHE A 138 0.70 5.35 7.59
CA PHE A 138 1.40 6.56 8.01
C PHE A 138 0.42 7.63 8.49
N LEU A 139 -0.52 8.04 7.65
CA LEU A 139 -1.50 9.08 7.99
C LEU A 139 -2.34 8.71 9.21
N LEU A 140 -2.79 7.45 9.30
CA LEU A 140 -3.59 7.01 10.43
C LEU A 140 -2.80 6.95 11.74
N SER A 141 -1.51 6.57 11.70
CA SER A 141 -0.66 6.57 12.89
C SER A 141 -0.31 7.99 13.35
N SER A 142 -0.04 8.92 12.42
CA SER A 142 0.18 10.34 12.70
C SER A 142 -1.06 10.98 13.33
N ASN A 143 -2.21 10.88 12.68
CA ASN A 143 -3.46 11.41 13.21
C ASN A 143 -3.85 10.80 14.57
N LEU A 144 -3.59 9.50 14.78
CA LEU A 144 -3.79 8.88 16.08
C LEU A 144 -2.86 9.49 17.14
N GLY A 145 -1.62 9.82 16.77
CA GLY A 145 -0.67 10.53 17.64
C GLY A 145 -1.18 11.91 18.07
N GLU A 146 -1.73 12.69 17.14
CA GLU A 146 -2.37 13.97 17.41
C GLU A 146 -3.57 13.82 18.38
N ILE A 147 -4.48 12.89 18.04
CA ILE A 147 -5.68 12.63 18.86
C ILE A 147 -5.30 12.21 20.27
N LEU A 148 -4.37 11.27 20.42
CA LEU A 148 -3.93 10.79 21.73
C LEU A 148 -3.23 11.90 22.54
N THR A 149 -2.45 12.78 21.89
CA THR A 149 -1.82 13.92 22.53
C THR A 149 -2.87 14.88 23.09
N MET A 150 -3.87 15.24 22.30
CA MET A 150 -4.94 16.14 22.72
C MET A 150 -5.86 15.49 23.76
N PHE A 151 -6.24 14.23 23.55
CA PHE A 151 -7.10 13.49 24.47
C PHE A 151 -6.44 13.31 25.84
N ALA A 152 -5.14 12.95 25.89
CA ALA A 152 -4.42 12.83 27.14
C ALA A 152 -4.38 14.15 27.90
N ALA A 153 -4.15 15.28 27.20
CA ALA A 153 -4.15 16.59 27.83
C ALA A 153 -5.49 16.93 28.48
N VAL A 154 -6.59 16.68 27.78
CA VAL A 154 -7.95 16.88 28.33
C VAL A 154 -8.21 15.95 29.51
N ALA A 155 -7.84 14.67 29.40
CA ALA A 155 -8.07 13.66 30.44
C ALA A 155 -7.35 13.97 31.77
N ILE A 156 -6.14 14.58 31.71
CA ILE A 156 -5.36 14.95 32.90
C ILE A 156 -5.55 16.41 33.31
N GLY A 157 -6.39 17.17 32.61
CA GLY A 157 -6.78 18.53 32.97
C GLY A 157 -5.68 19.58 32.74
N ILE A 158 -4.79 19.38 31.76
CA ILE A 158 -3.75 20.36 31.40
C ILE A 158 -4.17 21.22 30.21
N PRO A 159 -3.56 22.39 30.02
CA PRO A 159 -3.77 23.19 28.81
C PRO A 159 -3.46 22.39 27.53
N ALA A 160 -4.20 22.66 26.45
CA ALA A 160 -4.02 21.99 25.16
C ALA A 160 -2.57 22.13 24.66
N PRO A 161 -1.86 21.03 24.38
CA PRO A 161 -0.49 21.07 23.87
C PRO A 161 -0.38 21.66 22.47
N LEU A 162 -1.46 21.56 21.67
CA LEU A 162 -1.51 22.03 20.30
C LEU A 162 -2.70 22.96 20.10
N GLY A 163 -2.47 24.05 19.37
CA GLY A 163 -3.54 24.90 18.86
C GLY A 163 -4.11 24.38 17.54
N ALA A 164 -5.30 24.85 17.14
CA ALA A 164 -5.93 24.48 15.88
C ALA A 164 -5.03 24.79 14.67
N GLY A 165 -4.31 25.93 14.69
CA GLY A 165 -3.34 26.28 13.66
C GLY A 165 -2.17 25.30 13.56
N HIS A 166 -1.72 24.74 14.68
CA HIS A 166 -0.66 23.72 14.71
C HIS A 166 -1.11 22.45 14.00
N ILE A 167 -2.30 21.93 14.34
CA ILE A 167 -2.86 20.71 13.73
C ILE A 167 -3.08 20.91 12.23
N LEU A 168 -3.65 22.06 11.83
CA LEU A 168 -3.84 22.37 10.41
C LEU A 168 -2.51 22.42 9.64
N TRP A 169 -1.48 23.03 10.25
CA TRP A 169 -0.15 23.10 9.65
C TRP A 169 0.47 21.73 9.46
N ILE A 170 0.38 20.88 10.47
CA ILE A 170 0.92 19.52 10.46
C ILE A 170 0.26 18.72 9.34
N ASN A 171 -1.07 18.61 9.34
CA ASN A 171 -1.82 17.85 8.34
C ASN A 171 -1.58 18.34 6.90
N LEU A 172 -1.38 19.66 6.71
CA LEU A 172 -1.17 20.21 5.38
C LEU A 172 0.28 20.07 4.90
N ILE A 173 1.27 20.26 5.77
CA ILE A 173 2.68 20.37 5.39
C ILE A 173 3.45 19.08 5.72
N THR A 174 3.42 18.65 6.99
CA THR A 174 4.26 17.53 7.45
C THR A 174 3.69 16.17 7.11
N ASP A 175 2.38 16.05 6.90
CA ASP A 175 1.73 14.79 6.54
C ASP A 175 1.55 14.62 5.03
N SER A 176 1.05 15.66 4.34
CA SER A 176 0.67 15.54 2.93
C SER A 176 1.85 15.24 2.02
N LEU A 177 2.99 15.94 2.20
CA LEU A 177 4.17 15.76 1.34
C LEU A 177 4.81 14.37 1.50
N PRO A 178 5.05 13.86 2.72
CA PRO A 178 5.55 12.51 2.91
C PRO A 178 4.57 11.41 2.47
N ALA A 179 3.25 11.60 2.69
CA ALA A 179 2.24 10.64 2.22
C ALA A 179 2.28 10.50 0.70
N LEU A 180 2.40 11.62 -0.03
CA LEU A 180 2.58 11.60 -1.49
C LEU A 180 3.89 10.89 -1.88
N ALA A 181 4.96 11.17 -1.17
CA ALA A 181 6.27 10.54 -1.42
C ALA A 181 6.26 9.02 -1.16
N LEU A 182 5.52 8.55 -0.15
CA LEU A 182 5.28 7.13 0.10
C LEU A 182 4.47 6.48 -1.02
N GLY A 183 3.47 7.19 -1.56
CA GLY A 183 2.69 6.74 -2.70
C GLY A 183 3.51 6.49 -3.97
N MET A 184 4.65 7.15 -4.10
CA MET A 184 5.58 7.04 -5.22
C MET A 184 6.88 6.29 -4.87
N ASP A 185 6.92 5.57 -3.74
CA ASP A 185 8.14 4.85 -3.32
C ASP A 185 8.43 3.66 -4.25
N GLY A 186 9.72 3.45 -4.56
CA GLY A 186 10.15 2.31 -5.36
C GLY A 186 9.91 1.00 -4.61
N ASN A 187 9.27 0.04 -5.27
CA ASN A 187 8.98 -1.26 -4.68
C ASN A 187 10.09 -2.29 -4.94
N ASP A 188 10.19 -3.26 -4.03
CA ASP A 188 11.00 -4.46 -4.22
C ASP A 188 10.22 -5.46 -5.06
N ARG A 189 10.37 -5.32 -6.38
CA ARG A 189 9.63 -6.06 -7.40
C ARG A 189 9.75 -7.57 -7.22
N GLU A 190 10.97 -8.05 -7.06
CA GLU A 190 11.22 -9.48 -6.93
C GLU A 190 10.54 -10.09 -5.71
N ASN A 191 10.58 -9.41 -4.58
CA ASN A 191 9.93 -9.86 -3.36
C ASN A 191 8.39 -9.80 -3.45
N LEU A 192 7.85 -8.78 -4.11
CA LEU A 192 6.40 -8.66 -4.32
C LEU A 192 5.83 -9.78 -5.20
N MET A 193 6.54 -10.18 -6.25
CA MET A 193 6.08 -11.25 -7.15
C MET A 193 6.22 -12.65 -6.55
N ARG A 194 7.12 -12.85 -5.57
CA ARG A 194 7.25 -14.11 -4.83
C ARG A 194 6.14 -14.32 -3.79
N GLN A 195 5.43 -13.27 -3.41
CA GLN A 195 4.33 -13.40 -2.45
C GLN A 195 3.09 -13.98 -3.13
N PRO A 196 2.32 -14.82 -2.41
CA PRO A 196 1.05 -15.31 -2.93
C PRO A 196 0.09 -14.15 -3.19
N PRO A 197 -0.89 -14.33 -4.08
CA PRO A 197 -1.96 -13.35 -4.28
C PRO A 197 -2.68 -13.06 -2.96
N ARG A 198 -3.10 -11.83 -2.75
CA ARG A 198 -3.93 -11.46 -1.61
C ARG A 198 -5.31 -12.08 -1.73
N ARG A 199 -5.93 -12.38 -0.58
CA ARG A 199 -7.31 -12.85 -0.55
C ARG A 199 -8.27 -11.70 -0.81
N THR A 200 -9.36 -11.97 -1.52
CA THR A 200 -10.46 -11.02 -1.68
C THR A 200 -11.00 -10.63 -0.30
N GLY A 201 -11.11 -9.32 -0.04
CA GLY A 201 -11.57 -8.80 1.25
C GLY A 201 -10.52 -8.71 2.35
N GLU A 202 -9.23 -8.98 2.06
CA GLU A 202 -8.16 -8.77 3.04
C GLU A 202 -8.06 -7.29 3.42
N SER A 203 -8.15 -7.02 4.73
CA SER A 203 -8.07 -5.66 5.27
C SER A 203 -6.71 -5.02 4.99
N LEU A 204 -6.69 -3.70 4.75
CA LEU A 204 -5.48 -2.89 4.68
C LEU A 204 -4.61 -3.01 5.95
N PHE A 205 -5.23 -3.32 7.08
CA PHE A 205 -4.56 -3.50 8.37
C PHE A 205 -4.03 -4.92 8.60
N ALA A 206 -4.27 -5.88 7.68
CA ALA A 206 -3.73 -7.24 7.79
C ALA A 206 -2.19 -7.22 7.93
N GLY A 207 -1.62 -8.29 8.45
CA GLY A 207 -0.17 -8.41 8.60
C GLY A 207 0.47 -7.37 9.53
N GLY A 208 -0.22 -6.96 10.59
CA GLY A 208 0.33 -6.08 11.63
C GLY A 208 0.03 -4.59 11.46
N GLY A 209 -0.81 -4.19 10.49
CA GLY A 209 -1.16 -2.78 10.27
C GLY A 209 -1.82 -2.11 11.48
N TRP A 210 -2.69 -2.81 12.22
CA TRP A 210 -3.26 -2.33 13.48
C TRP A 210 -2.20 -2.06 14.54
N PHE A 211 -1.27 -3.00 14.71
CA PHE A 211 -0.16 -2.81 15.63
C PHE A 211 0.69 -1.60 15.24
N CYS A 212 1.02 -1.48 13.96
CA CYS A 212 1.77 -0.35 13.43
C CYS A 212 1.08 0.99 13.78
N MET A 213 -0.19 1.14 13.45
CA MET A 213 -0.97 2.35 13.69
C MET A 213 -1.00 2.72 15.19
N VAL A 214 -1.39 1.79 16.05
CA VAL A 214 -1.55 2.05 17.48
C VAL A 214 -0.20 2.28 18.16
N PHE A 215 0.80 1.48 17.84
CA PHE A 215 2.13 1.56 18.44
C PHE A 215 2.82 2.89 18.09
N TYR A 216 2.90 3.23 16.80
CA TYR A 216 3.57 4.49 16.40
C TYR A 216 2.76 5.72 16.78
N GLY A 217 1.43 5.69 16.69
CA GLY A 217 0.58 6.78 17.16
C GLY A 217 0.78 7.04 18.67
N SER A 218 0.81 5.97 19.48
CA SER A 218 1.07 6.09 20.92
C SER A 218 2.49 6.58 21.22
N LEU A 219 3.49 6.13 20.45
CA LEU A 219 4.88 6.57 20.60
C LEU A 219 5.02 8.05 20.27
N ILE A 220 4.45 8.51 19.15
CA ILE A 220 4.45 9.92 18.75
C ILE A 220 3.78 10.79 19.81
N ALA A 221 2.60 10.36 20.31
CA ALA A 221 1.93 11.08 21.39
C ALA A 221 2.76 11.17 22.67
N ALA A 222 3.41 10.08 23.08
CA ALA A 222 4.26 10.05 24.27
C ALA A 222 5.46 10.99 24.15
N VAL A 223 6.13 11.00 22.99
CA VAL A 223 7.29 11.88 22.75
C VAL A 223 6.85 13.34 22.70
N THR A 224 5.71 13.64 22.07
CA THR A 224 5.13 14.98 22.00
C THR A 224 4.73 15.51 23.36
N LEU A 225 4.04 14.72 24.19
CA LEU A 225 3.71 15.09 25.58
C LEU A 225 4.96 15.24 26.43
N GLY A 226 5.98 14.38 26.24
CA GLY A 226 7.27 14.53 26.89
C GLY A 226 7.94 15.88 26.60
N ALA A 227 7.87 16.32 25.33
CA ALA A 227 8.35 17.65 24.93
C ALA A 227 7.53 18.77 25.59
N PHE A 228 6.20 18.64 25.61
CA PHE A 228 5.30 19.61 26.27
C PHE A 228 5.64 19.78 27.76
N PHE A 229 5.75 18.69 28.49
CA PHE A 229 6.03 18.71 29.93
C PHE A 229 7.46 19.17 30.27
N SER A 230 8.36 19.22 29.31
CA SER A 230 9.74 19.68 29.54
C SER A 230 9.84 21.18 29.82
N ARG A 231 8.76 21.95 29.65
CA ARG A 231 8.70 23.40 29.83
C ARG A 231 7.51 23.84 30.66
N GLN A 232 7.73 24.86 31.52
CA GLN A 232 6.69 25.43 32.39
C GLN A 232 5.92 26.57 31.68
N GLU A 233 6.60 27.33 30.83
CA GLU A 233 5.95 28.39 30.05
C GLU A 233 5.09 27.81 28.97
N LEU A 234 3.77 28.04 29.00
CA LEU A 234 2.79 27.41 28.12
C LEU A 234 3.12 27.58 26.62
N LEU A 235 3.42 28.81 26.19
CA LEU A 235 3.69 29.12 24.83
C LEU A 235 4.94 28.37 24.29
N ARG A 236 5.97 28.27 25.13
CA ARG A 236 7.18 27.51 24.81
C ARG A 236 6.92 25.99 24.82
N ALA A 237 6.13 25.51 25.76
CA ALA A 237 5.71 24.12 25.84
C ALA A 237 4.92 23.70 24.59
N GLN A 238 3.98 24.55 24.14
CA GLN A 238 3.23 24.33 22.90
C GLN A 238 4.12 24.35 21.67
N THR A 239 5.10 25.28 21.59
CA THR A 239 6.07 25.30 20.49
C THR A 239 6.91 24.02 20.45
N TYR A 240 7.30 23.49 21.62
CA TYR A 240 8.05 22.22 21.72
C TYR A 240 7.20 21.05 21.25
N ALA A 241 5.96 20.94 21.74
CA ALA A 241 5.04 19.89 21.34
C ALA A 241 4.79 19.91 19.82
N PHE A 242 4.49 21.09 19.28
CA PHE A 242 4.27 21.30 17.85
C PHE A 242 5.50 20.91 17.01
N THR A 243 6.69 21.35 17.43
CA THR A 243 7.95 21.04 16.71
C THR A 243 8.27 19.55 16.76
N VAL A 244 8.13 18.91 17.94
CA VAL A 244 8.41 17.49 18.10
C VAL A 244 7.39 16.64 17.33
N LEU A 245 6.11 16.99 17.36
CA LEU A 245 5.08 16.26 16.64
C LEU A 245 5.38 16.29 15.13
N GLY A 246 5.48 17.46 14.51
CA GLY A 246 5.71 17.57 13.07
C GLY A 246 7.01 16.90 12.61
N LEU A 247 8.11 17.05 13.37
CA LEU A 247 9.36 16.37 13.04
C LEU A 247 9.29 14.86 13.26
N SER A 248 8.57 14.38 14.29
CA SER A 248 8.38 12.94 14.53
C SER A 248 7.62 12.26 13.40
N GLU A 249 6.63 12.94 12.83
CA GLU A 249 5.88 12.45 11.68
C GLU A 249 6.75 12.38 10.42
N LEU A 250 7.59 13.38 10.16
CA LEU A 250 8.57 13.33 9.07
C LEU A 250 9.53 12.14 9.21
N PHE A 251 10.06 11.89 10.40
CA PHE A 251 10.93 10.73 10.66
C PHE A 251 10.16 9.41 10.60
N HIS A 252 8.91 9.40 11.09
CA HIS A 252 8.04 8.23 10.99
C HIS A 252 7.74 7.88 9.53
N ALA A 253 7.48 8.86 8.67
CA ALA A 253 7.29 8.63 7.24
C ALA A 253 8.48 7.93 6.58
N VAL A 254 9.71 8.29 6.97
CA VAL A 254 10.93 7.58 6.51
C VAL A 254 10.91 6.12 6.94
N GLY A 255 10.53 5.84 8.20
CA GLY A 255 10.36 4.48 8.71
C GLY A 255 9.34 3.67 7.92
N MET A 256 8.21 4.28 7.58
CA MET A 256 7.10 3.66 6.86
C MET A 256 7.41 3.25 5.41
N ARG A 257 8.56 3.61 4.85
CA ARG A 257 9.03 3.08 3.55
C ARG A 257 9.15 1.55 3.56
N SER A 258 9.37 0.95 4.72
CA SER A 258 9.40 -0.50 4.88
C SER A 258 8.58 -0.90 6.11
N LEU A 259 7.49 -1.64 5.93
CA LEU A 259 6.63 -2.06 7.04
C LEU A 259 7.25 -3.15 7.94
N THR A 260 8.17 -3.95 7.40
CA THR A 260 8.73 -5.15 8.09
C THR A 260 10.25 -5.20 8.13
N GLY A 261 10.92 -4.25 7.49
CA GLY A 261 12.38 -4.20 7.39
C GLY A 261 12.93 -2.82 7.69
N SER A 262 14.26 -2.65 7.62
CA SER A 262 14.89 -1.36 7.78
C SER A 262 14.47 -0.37 6.69
N ALA A 263 14.15 0.87 7.08
CA ALA A 263 13.87 1.96 6.14
C ALA A 263 15.06 2.26 5.22
N PHE A 264 16.28 1.97 5.68
CA PHE A 264 17.54 2.18 4.97
C PHE A 264 17.95 0.98 4.10
N SER A 265 17.24 -0.16 4.17
CA SER A 265 17.49 -1.32 3.30
C SER A 265 17.31 -0.99 1.82
N ARG A 266 16.49 -0.01 1.52
CA ARG A 266 16.33 0.61 0.21
C ARG A 266 17.08 1.91 0.19
N SER A 267 17.91 2.13 -0.84
CA SER A 267 18.65 3.39 -0.97
C SER A 267 17.68 4.58 -0.88
N LEU A 268 17.95 5.52 0.03
CA LEU A 268 17.19 6.77 0.14
C LEU A 268 17.15 7.53 -1.19
N GLY A 269 18.26 7.46 -1.97
CA GLY A 269 18.36 8.08 -3.28
C GLY A 269 17.42 7.51 -4.35
N LYS A 270 16.79 6.34 -4.12
CA LYS A 270 15.77 5.79 -5.02
C LYS A 270 14.40 6.47 -4.89
N ASN A 271 14.19 7.26 -3.84
CA ASN A 271 12.99 8.09 -3.69
C ASN A 271 13.40 9.55 -3.41
N PRO A 272 13.75 10.32 -4.43
CA PRO A 272 14.15 11.73 -4.25
C PRO A 272 12.99 12.57 -3.73
N LEU A 273 11.74 12.18 -4.00
CA LEU A 273 10.57 12.89 -3.49
C LEU A 273 10.44 12.78 -1.97
N MET A 274 10.78 11.64 -1.38
CA MET A 274 10.81 11.47 0.08
C MET A 274 11.88 12.36 0.71
N LEU A 275 13.08 12.42 0.12
CA LEU A 275 14.14 13.30 0.60
C LEU A 275 13.72 14.77 0.51
N ALA A 276 13.11 15.17 -0.60
CA ALA A 276 12.57 16.51 -0.79
C ALA A 276 11.45 16.83 0.22
N ALA A 277 10.51 15.91 0.43
CA ALA A 277 9.41 16.08 1.38
C ALA A 277 9.93 16.28 2.82
N VAL A 278 10.88 15.46 3.25
CA VAL A 278 11.50 15.59 4.59
C VAL A 278 12.27 16.90 4.72
N LEU A 279 13.09 17.26 3.71
CA LEU A 279 13.85 18.51 3.74
C LEU A 279 12.93 19.73 3.77
N VAL A 280 11.91 19.78 2.90
CA VAL A 280 10.93 20.87 2.86
C VAL A 280 10.17 20.91 4.19
N GLY A 281 9.73 19.78 4.74
CA GLY A 281 9.06 19.73 6.03
C GLY A 281 9.92 20.29 7.17
N ILE A 282 11.20 19.91 7.24
CA ILE A 282 12.14 20.46 8.23
C ILE A 282 12.33 21.98 8.03
N LEU A 283 12.54 22.45 6.79
CA LEU A 283 12.69 23.86 6.49
C LEU A 283 11.43 24.67 6.87
N MET A 284 10.25 24.13 6.57
CA MET A 284 8.98 24.74 6.96
C MET A 284 8.80 24.77 8.48
N GLN A 285 9.24 23.72 9.19
CA GLN A 285 9.22 23.70 10.66
C GLN A 285 10.19 24.71 11.28
N VAL A 286 11.35 24.94 10.66
CA VAL A 286 12.25 26.04 11.05
C VAL A 286 11.60 27.39 10.77
N ALA A 287 10.98 27.55 9.60
CA ALA A 287 10.35 28.82 9.22
C ALA A 287 9.28 29.29 10.22
N VAL A 288 8.48 28.37 10.80
CA VAL A 288 7.44 28.72 11.79
C VAL A 288 7.97 29.15 13.14
N THR A 289 9.25 28.92 13.42
CA THR A 289 9.91 29.36 14.67
C THR A 289 10.90 30.51 14.46
N GLU A 290 11.19 30.89 13.21
CA GLU A 290 12.15 31.94 12.89
C GLU A 290 11.53 33.14 12.17
N ILE A 291 10.47 32.96 11.36
CA ILE A 291 9.85 34.04 10.59
C ILE A 291 8.78 34.72 11.46
N PRO A 292 8.91 36.03 11.80
CA PRO A 292 8.01 36.71 12.73
C PRO A 292 6.53 36.65 12.36
N PHE A 293 6.21 36.70 11.06
CA PHE A 293 4.85 36.59 10.59
C PHE A 293 4.24 35.21 10.90
N LEU A 294 4.99 34.13 10.64
CA LEU A 294 4.54 32.76 10.92
C LEU A 294 4.48 32.47 12.41
N MET A 295 5.45 32.98 13.17
CA MET A 295 5.44 32.90 14.64
C MET A 295 4.18 33.53 15.23
N LYS A 296 3.79 34.70 14.75
CA LYS A 296 2.57 35.38 15.19
C LYS A 296 1.31 34.61 14.78
N LEU A 297 1.29 34.06 13.56
CA LEU A 297 0.15 33.33 13.02
C LEU A 297 -0.09 32.02 13.78
N LEU A 298 0.98 31.29 14.07
CA LEU A 298 0.93 29.96 14.71
C LEU A 298 1.18 30.01 16.21
N HIS A 299 1.35 31.20 16.81
CA HIS A 299 1.63 31.37 18.24
C HIS A 299 2.84 30.54 18.69
N THR A 300 3.95 30.64 17.97
CA THR A 300 5.21 29.95 18.30
C THR A 300 6.25 30.94 18.85
N VAL A 301 7.29 30.40 19.48
CA VAL A 301 8.43 31.17 19.96
C VAL A 301 9.72 30.73 19.29
N ARG A 302 10.68 31.64 19.23
CA ARG A 302 12.00 31.35 18.70
C ARG A 302 12.72 30.30 19.53
N LEU A 303 13.35 29.33 18.88
CA LEU A 303 14.10 28.26 19.52
C LEU A 303 15.61 28.51 19.43
N ARG A 304 16.33 28.21 20.51
CA ARG A 304 17.80 28.29 20.53
C ARG A 304 18.39 27.08 19.80
N PRO A 305 19.60 27.15 19.23
CA PRO A 305 20.24 26.02 18.55
C PRO A 305 20.34 24.74 19.40
N ALA A 306 20.61 24.87 20.70
CA ALA A 306 20.64 23.74 21.62
C ALA A 306 19.25 23.09 21.81
N GLU A 307 18.20 23.90 21.84
CA GLU A 307 16.80 23.40 21.87
C GLU A 307 16.45 22.66 20.60
N TRP A 308 16.82 23.20 19.44
CA TRP A 308 16.65 22.53 18.15
C TRP A 308 17.31 21.16 18.12
N LEU A 309 18.56 21.06 18.60
CA LEU A 309 19.26 19.77 18.65
C LEU A 309 18.53 18.76 19.54
N ALA A 310 18.08 19.19 20.74
CA ALA A 310 17.35 18.32 21.66
C ALA A 310 16.01 17.85 21.07
N LEU A 311 15.25 18.76 20.44
CA LEU A 311 13.97 18.43 19.83
C LEU A 311 14.14 17.53 18.60
N LEU A 312 15.17 17.74 17.78
CA LEU A 312 15.51 16.85 16.66
C LEU A 312 15.83 15.43 17.12
N LEU A 313 16.66 15.29 18.14
CA LEU A 313 17.01 13.98 18.71
C LEU A 313 15.77 13.27 19.28
N LEU A 314 14.92 14.02 19.99
CA LEU A 314 13.68 13.48 20.54
C LEU A 314 12.72 13.05 19.43
N SER A 315 12.58 13.86 18.40
CA SER A 315 11.69 13.59 17.23
C SER A 315 12.16 12.40 16.37
N ALA A 316 13.45 12.05 16.43
CA ALA A 316 13.97 10.88 15.72
C ALA A 316 13.55 9.54 16.38
N THR A 317 12.96 9.57 17.57
CA THR A 317 12.57 8.36 18.32
C THR A 317 11.72 7.37 17.50
N PRO A 318 10.66 7.77 16.76
CA PRO A 318 9.89 6.81 15.97
C PRO A 318 10.72 6.08 14.91
N LEU A 319 11.64 6.76 14.24
CA LEU A 319 12.54 6.16 13.27
C LEU A 319 13.56 5.22 13.92
N LEU A 320 14.16 5.63 15.04
CA LEU A 320 15.12 4.81 15.78
C LEU A 320 14.47 3.53 16.32
N VAL A 321 13.27 3.65 16.86
CA VAL A 321 12.48 2.49 17.32
C VAL A 321 12.12 1.59 16.15
N HIS A 322 11.77 2.16 14.99
CA HIS A 322 11.52 1.38 13.76
C HIS A 322 12.75 0.55 13.35
N GLU A 323 13.92 1.17 13.29
CA GLU A 323 15.17 0.48 12.94
C GLU A 323 15.55 -0.60 13.96
N LEU A 324 15.34 -0.34 15.23
CA LEU A 324 15.58 -1.33 16.31
C LEU A 324 14.65 -2.54 16.13
N LEU A 325 13.36 -2.33 15.91
CA LEU A 325 12.40 -3.40 15.65
C LEU A 325 12.75 -4.20 14.39
N ALA A 326 13.12 -3.51 13.31
CA ALA A 326 13.56 -4.15 12.07
C ALA A 326 14.79 -5.03 12.28
N PHE A 327 15.78 -4.56 13.07
CA PHE A 327 16.97 -5.33 13.43
C PHE A 327 16.64 -6.57 14.26
N LEU A 328 15.76 -6.45 15.25
CA LEU A 328 15.34 -7.57 16.12
C LEU A 328 14.56 -8.63 15.33
N LEU A 329 13.67 -8.22 14.43
CA LEU A 329 12.91 -9.14 13.59
C LEU A 329 13.79 -9.86 12.56
N ARG A 330 14.82 -9.20 12.04
CA ARG A 330 15.79 -9.82 11.13
C ARG A 330 16.60 -10.94 11.80
N LYS A 331 16.89 -10.82 13.08
CA LYS A 331 17.65 -11.84 13.85
C LYS A 331 16.83 -13.12 14.15
N ARG A 332 15.49 -13.07 14.00
CA ARG A 332 14.57 -14.20 14.25
C ARG A 332 14.19 -14.98 12.98
N ARG A 333 14.55 -14.48 11.81
CA ARG A 333 14.41 -15.16 10.51
C ARG A 333 15.74 -15.77 10.08
#